data_dbba7659047750cc59118abe520a613c
#
_entry.id   dbba7659047750cc59118abe520a613c
#
_cell.length_a   1.000
_cell.length_b   1.000
_cell.length_c   1.000
_cell.angle_alpha   90.00
_cell.angle_beta   90.00
_cell.angle_gamma   90.00
#
_symmetry.space_group_name_H-M   'P 1'
#
loop_
_entity.id
_entity.type
_entity.pdbx_description
1 polymer ?
#
loop_
_entity_poly.entity_id
_entity_poly.type
_entity_poly.pdbx_seq_one_letter_code
_entity_poly.pdbx_strand_id
1 'polypeptide(L)'
;MKKLIYTFLLFSPFWAAAQQDSTKVHLSLISQYQGDSVMLRWAPDRAGAWSLLLKTGYTLQRSEVSSDTSKMKWVDLHSNPILPQPLDKWQHFKTEYPLIAAQAIYGKTFAQTMMEKSDELTNRYSYTLLASDLDFTTAKYAGLAFVDKKVEANKQYVYRLMAAQPLKKYLPVDTAYTAVSTIPPKSWEGPGILKTEELEKKINLYWISNIHSAFYIERSEDGKSFKRLNQLPFVPMKNPNLAEQEYHTYTDTLVQNYKKYWYRIIGIDAFGIPSPPGEVIMAMSRDKTPPPPAKNLQTKVLKNGTVELTWEADADPDLAGFSIGRSSENSLSGYELLTKNLLPKTTRRFIDTQPYKDKPNYYIVLASDTAKNASASMASLMVFADTTAPATPTGLKGSIDSLGILTLKWNPNTEKDLKGYIVYYSNDPKHIFTAASDSAISENFFIDSLSLITLTEDIYFKVRAVDFNHNRSAESEVIKVSKPDKIPPAAPQFSHYTIEEKKVSLHLIPSSSADVVEHQIYRRKEGETVWKSLGKLKGNIYVDTSAQSGSTYYYMA
;
A
#
# COMPACT_ATOMS: atom_id res chain seq x y z
N MET A 1 27.99 -41.06 7.15
CA MET A 1 26.79 -40.24 6.97
C MET A 1 27.18 -38.97 6.24
N LYS A 2 27.14 -38.96 4.92
CA LYS A 2 27.32 -37.76 4.09
C LYS A 2 25.97 -37.46 3.46
N LYS A 3 25.32 -36.42 3.95
CA LYS A 3 24.12 -35.84 3.32
C LYS A 3 24.55 -35.22 1.99
N LEU A 4 24.23 -35.88 0.88
CA LEU A 4 24.23 -35.24 -0.43
C LEU A 4 23.10 -34.20 -0.42
N ILE A 5 23.49 -32.95 -0.39
CA ILE A 5 22.56 -31.82 -0.56
C ILE A 5 22.21 -31.79 -2.03
N TYR A 6 21.02 -32.29 -2.37
CA TYR A 6 20.38 -32.01 -3.65
C TYR A 6 19.93 -30.55 -3.63
N THR A 7 20.82 -29.65 -4.01
CA THR A 7 20.42 -28.29 -4.35
C THR A 7 19.86 -28.33 -5.76
N PHE A 8 18.57 -28.59 -5.88
CA PHE A 8 17.81 -28.24 -7.07
C PHE A 8 17.83 -26.71 -7.17
N LEU A 9 18.75 -26.19 -7.96
CA LEU A 9 18.69 -24.83 -8.46
C LEU A 9 17.45 -24.73 -9.36
N LEU A 10 16.33 -24.32 -8.77
CA LEU A 10 15.13 -23.89 -9.49
C LEU A 10 15.50 -22.63 -10.26
N PHE A 11 15.85 -22.78 -11.52
CA PHE A 11 16.01 -21.65 -12.43
C PHE A 11 14.63 -21.14 -12.81
N SER A 12 14.29 -19.95 -12.33
CA SER A 12 13.27 -19.12 -12.96
C SER A 12 13.69 -18.88 -14.42
N PRO A 13 12.73 -18.80 -15.38
CA PRO A 13 13.05 -18.45 -16.75
C PRO A 13 13.90 -17.18 -16.78
N PHE A 14 14.81 -17.07 -17.71
CA PHE A 14 15.92 -16.12 -17.90
C PHE A 14 15.72 -14.63 -17.50
N TRP A 15 14.61 -14.25 -16.86
CA TRP A 15 14.21 -12.89 -16.53
C TRP A 15 14.54 -12.43 -15.10
N ALA A 16 15.07 -13.29 -14.24
CA ALA A 16 15.43 -12.94 -12.87
C ALA A 16 16.93 -12.62 -12.74
N ALA A 17 17.42 -11.57 -13.35
CA ALA A 17 18.71 -10.98 -13.01
C ALA A 17 18.52 -9.84 -12.03
N ALA A 18 18.37 -10.16 -10.74
CA ALA A 18 18.62 -9.20 -9.68
C ALA A 18 20.13 -8.96 -9.57
N GLN A 19 20.56 -7.70 -9.59
CA GLN A 19 21.88 -7.16 -9.21
C GLN A 19 23.03 -8.17 -9.18
N GLN A 20 23.48 -8.64 -10.34
CA GLN A 20 24.73 -9.35 -10.49
C GLN A 20 25.85 -8.38 -10.85
N ASP A 21 27.06 -8.71 -10.44
CA ASP A 21 28.30 -7.96 -10.68
C ASP A 21 28.35 -7.49 -12.14
N SER A 22 28.24 -6.18 -12.36
CA SER A 22 28.19 -5.56 -13.69
C SER A 22 29.48 -5.75 -14.51
N THR A 23 30.55 -6.25 -13.90
CA THR A 23 31.87 -6.41 -14.48
C THR A 23 32.04 -7.70 -15.30
N LYS A 24 31.17 -8.71 -15.11
CA LYS A 24 31.22 -10.00 -15.80
C LYS A 24 29.93 -10.31 -16.55
N VAL A 25 30.03 -11.12 -17.61
CA VAL A 25 28.89 -11.72 -18.30
C VAL A 25 28.62 -13.10 -17.72
N HIS A 26 27.39 -13.32 -17.31
CA HIS A 26 26.94 -14.63 -16.83
C HIS A 26 26.20 -15.38 -17.93
N LEU A 27 26.58 -16.63 -18.15
CA LEU A 27 25.87 -17.55 -19.02
C LEU A 27 24.94 -18.41 -18.17
N SER A 28 23.70 -18.56 -18.59
CA SER A 28 22.77 -19.55 -18.03
C SER A 28 22.73 -20.76 -18.98
N LEU A 29 22.76 -21.97 -18.42
CA LEU A 29 22.67 -23.22 -19.17
C LEU A 29 21.69 -24.16 -18.48
N ILE A 30 20.70 -24.64 -19.20
CA ILE A 30 19.74 -25.63 -18.73
C ILE A 30 19.77 -26.87 -19.63
N SER A 31 19.35 -28.01 -19.07
CA SER A 31 19.34 -29.30 -19.76
C SER A 31 18.11 -30.10 -19.45
N GLN A 32 17.64 -30.89 -20.42
CA GLN A 32 16.49 -31.78 -20.29
C GLN A 32 16.72 -33.07 -21.05
N TYR A 33 16.49 -34.21 -20.40
CA TYR A 33 16.56 -35.52 -21.01
C TYR A 33 15.25 -35.89 -21.72
N GLN A 34 15.34 -36.36 -22.95
CA GLN A 34 14.19 -36.71 -23.81
C GLN A 34 14.13 -38.18 -24.20
N GLY A 35 14.65 -39.07 -23.35
CA GLY A 35 14.60 -40.51 -23.56
C GLY A 35 15.77 -41.08 -24.37
N ASP A 36 16.24 -40.42 -25.42
CA ASP A 36 17.36 -40.81 -26.28
C ASP A 36 18.44 -39.74 -26.39
N SER A 37 18.17 -38.56 -25.94
CA SER A 37 19.01 -37.38 -26.13
C SER A 37 18.88 -36.39 -24.99
N VAL A 38 19.85 -35.50 -24.87
CA VAL A 38 19.78 -34.35 -23.94
C VAL A 38 19.66 -33.08 -24.76
N MET A 39 18.57 -32.35 -24.51
CA MET A 39 18.37 -31.00 -25.01
C MET A 39 19.08 -30.01 -24.09
N LEU A 40 19.78 -29.07 -24.66
CA LEU A 40 20.52 -28.01 -23.98
C LEU A 40 20.07 -26.66 -24.51
N ARG A 41 19.84 -25.71 -23.61
CA ARG A 41 19.37 -24.37 -23.92
C ARG A 41 20.16 -23.35 -23.05
N TRP A 42 20.57 -22.23 -23.65
CA TRP A 42 21.34 -21.22 -22.94
C TRP A 42 21.02 -19.80 -23.36
N ALA A 43 21.43 -18.87 -22.52
CA ALA A 43 21.41 -17.44 -22.81
C ALA A 43 22.47 -16.70 -21.99
N PRO A 44 23.07 -15.61 -22.49
CA PRO A 44 23.80 -14.67 -21.66
C PRO A 44 22.84 -13.78 -20.86
N ASP A 45 23.31 -13.15 -19.80
CA ASP A 45 22.49 -12.34 -18.89
C ASP A 45 22.04 -10.98 -19.45
N ARG A 46 22.65 -10.54 -20.58
CA ARG A 46 22.39 -9.19 -21.13
C ARG A 46 22.53 -9.12 -22.65
N ALA A 47 21.75 -8.21 -23.26
CA ALA A 47 21.66 -8.01 -24.69
C ALA A 47 23.01 -7.63 -25.33
N GLY A 48 23.81 -6.80 -24.66
CA GLY A 48 25.13 -6.41 -25.14
C GLY A 48 26.10 -7.58 -25.29
N ALA A 49 26.09 -8.51 -24.33
CA ALA A 49 26.87 -9.74 -24.41
C ALA A 49 26.37 -10.67 -25.50
N TRP A 50 25.05 -10.84 -25.63
CA TRP A 50 24.42 -11.61 -26.70
C TRP A 50 24.87 -11.12 -28.09
N SER A 51 24.83 -9.82 -28.34
CA SER A 51 25.25 -9.21 -29.60
C SER A 51 26.71 -9.53 -29.97
N LEU A 52 27.59 -9.63 -28.98
CA LEU A 52 28.99 -10.02 -29.22
C LEU A 52 29.12 -11.54 -29.46
N LEU A 53 28.40 -12.34 -28.69
CA LEU A 53 28.39 -13.80 -28.77
C LEU A 53 27.73 -14.33 -30.07
N LEU A 54 26.85 -13.54 -30.71
CA LEU A 54 26.39 -13.84 -32.08
C LEU A 54 27.52 -13.94 -33.09
N LYS A 55 28.68 -13.29 -32.87
CA LYS A 55 29.83 -13.26 -33.78
C LYS A 55 30.92 -14.25 -33.37
N THR A 56 31.11 -14.44 -32.07
CA THR A 56 32.18 -15.29 -31.53
C THR A 56 31.73 -16.72 -31.27
N GLY A 57 30.45 -16.93 -30.97
CA GLY A 57 29.85 -18.23 -30.72
C GLY A 57 30.19 -18.81 -29.34
N TYR A 58 29.73 -20.04 -29.16
CA TYR A 58 29.88 -20.81 -27.92
C TYR A 58 30.63 -22.12 -28.14
N THR A 59 31.35 -22.55 -27.09
CA THR A 59 31.92 -23.91 -26.98
C THR A 59 31.12 -24.67 -25.94
N LEU A 60 30.65 -25.87 -26.30
CA LEU A 60 29.88 -26.74 -25.42
C LEU A 60 30.63 -28.06 -25.25
N GLN A 61 30.83 -28.45 -23.97
CA GLN A 61 31.51 -29.68 -23.61
C GLN A 61 30.68 -30.51 -22.66
N ARG A 62 30.88 -31.82 -22.70
CA ARG A 62 30.27 -32.81 -21.82
C ARG A 62 31.31 -33.64 -21.09
N SER A 63 31.02 -34.02 -19.86
CA SER A 63 31.70 -35.09 -19.12
C SER A 63 30.67 -35.99 -18.46
N GLU A 64 30.96 -37.27 -18.33
CA GLU A 64 30.23 -38.15 -17.43
C GLU A 64 30.61 -37.78 -15.97
N VAL A 65 29.63 -37.83 -15.04
CA VAL A 65 29.88 -37.51 -13.65
C VAL A 65 30.80 -38.54 -13.02
N SER A 66 31.88 -38.08 -12.42
CA SER A 66 32.81 -38.89 -11.64
C SER A 66 32.77 -38.44 -10.16
N SER A 67 32.91 -39.36 -9.25
CA SER A 67 33.08 -39.07 -7.83
C SER A 67 34.35 -38.25 -7.52
N ASP A 68 35.32 -38.29 -8.40
CA ASP A 68 36.55 -37.48 -8.38
C ASP A 68 36.53 -36.50 -9.56
N THR A 69 36.33 -35.22 -9.25
CA THR A 69 36.22 -34.15 -10.23
C THR A 69 37.50 -33.98 -11.08
N SER A 70 38.67 -34.38 -10.56
CA SER A 70 39.94 -34.34 -11.28
C SER A 70 40.00 -35.36 -12.41
N LYS A 71 39.16 -36.40 -12.38
CA LYS A 71 39.06 -37.46 -13.39
C LYS A 71 38.01 -37.18 -14.46
N MET A 72 37.30 -36.06 -14.39
CA MET A 72 36.29 -35.68 -15.40
C MET A 72 36.98 -35.41 -16.73
N LYS A 73 36.59 -36.19 -17.76
CA LYS A 73 37.08 -36.01 -19.15
C LYS A 73 36.08 -35.19 -19.94
N TRP A 74 36.45 -33.98 -20.29
CA TRP A 74 35.65 -33.09 -21.09
C TRP A 74 35.78 -33.41 -22.58
N VAL A 75 34.65 -33.58 -23.24
CA VAL A 75 34.56 -33.87 -24.67
C VAL A 75 33.82 -32.73 -25.35
N ASP A 76 34.40 -32.17 -26.41
CA ASP A 76 33.74 -31.19 -27.26
C ASP A 76 32.54 -31.84 -27.97
N LEU A 77 31.38 -31.21 -27.88
CA LEU A 77 30.18 -31.70 -28.56
C LEU A 77 30.05 -31.18 -30.00
N HIS A 78 30.78 -30.15 -30.33
CA HIS A 78 30.82 -29.55 -31.65
C HIS A 78 32.25 -29.12 -32.02
N SER A 79 32.69 -29.38 -33.25
CA SER A 79 34.07 -29.09 -33.68
C SER A 79 34.34 -27.60 -33.93
N ASN A 80 33.30 -26.83 -34.21
CA ASN A 80 33.37 -25.38 -34.44
C ASN A 80 32.54 -24.63 -33.40
N PRO A 81 32.75 -23.32 -33.16
CA PRO A 81 31.87 -22.52 -32.35
C PRO A 81 30.41 -22.63 -32.79
N ILE A 82 29.50 -22.75 -31.80
CA ILE A 82 28.07 -22.76 -32.09
C ILE A 82 27.63 -21.31 -32.32
N LEU A 83 27.23 -21.04 -33.56
CA LEU A 83 26.80 -19.73 -34.06
C LEU A 83 25.35 -19.80 -34.55
N PRO A 84 24.65 -18.65 -34.67
CA PRO A 84 23.39 -18.61 -35.41
C PRO A 84 23.56 -19.12 -36.85
N GLN A 85 22.56 -19.85 -37.34
CA GLN A 85 22.54 -20.29 -38.73
C GLN A 85 22.50 -19.09 -39.68
N PRO A 86 23.20 -19.10 -40.82
CA PRO A 86 23.14 -18.03 -41.82
C PRO A 86 21.71 -17.73 -42.27
N LEU A 87 21.44 -16.46 -42.64
CA LEU A 87 20.09 -15.97 -42.94
C LEU A 87 19.36 -16.79 -44.04
N ASP A 88 20.08 -17.28 -45.02
CA ASP A 88 19.54 -18.13 -46.09
C ASP A 88 18.90 -19.42 -45.54
N LYS A 89 19.39 -19.95 -44.44
CA LYS A 89 18.85 -21.15 -43.77
C LYS A 89 17.53 -20.91 -43.07
N TRP A 90 17.12 -19.67 -42.84
CA TRP A 90 15.86 -19.34 -42.20
C TRP A 90 14.68 -19.19 -43.17
N GLN A 91 14.93 -19.09 -44.47
CA GLN A 91 13.92 -18.77 -45.50
C GLN A 91 12.83 -19.85 -45.67
N HIS A 92 13.12 -21.09 -45.27
CA HIS A 92 12.16 -22.19 -45.41
C HIS A 92 11.08 -22.23 -44.31
N PHE A 93 11.28 -21.48 -43.21
CA PHE A 93 10.29 -21.43 -42.14
C PHE A 93 9.07 -20.59 -42.53
N LYS A 94 7.89 -21.11 -42.19
CA LYS A 94 6.59 -20.45 -42.39
C LYS A 94 5.92 -20.07 -41.09
N THR A 95 6.50 -20.51 -39.96
CA THR A 95 5.99 -20.24 -38.62
C THR A 95 6.58 -18.94 -38.06
N GLU A 96 5.87 -18.29 -37.12
CA GLU A 96 6.22 -16.96 -36.65
C GLU A 96 7.53 -16.91 -35.85
N TYR A 97 7.79 -17.89 -34.97
CA TYR A 97 8.94 -17.85 -34.07
C TYR A 97 10.30 -17.80 -34.78
N PRO A 98 10.59 -18.66 -35.76
CA PRO A 98 11.84 -18.55 -36.53
C PRO A 98 11.96 -17.22 -37.26
N LEU A 99 10.87 -16.69 -37.82
CA LEU A 99 10.89 -15.41 -38.55
C LEU A 99 11.16 -14.24 -37.61
N ILE A 100 10.57 -14.24 -36.42
CA ILE A 100 10.84 -13.24 -35.38
C ILE A 100 12.32 -13.26 -34.96
N ALA A 101 12.85 -14.45 -34.67
CA ALA A 101 14.26 -14.61 -34.29
C ALA A 101 15.22 -14.19 -35.42
N ALA A 102 14.95 -14.59 -36.66
CA ALA A 102 15.75 -14.18 -37.81
C ALA A 102 15.76 -12.66 -38.02
N GLN A 103 14.59 -12.02 -37.90
CA GLN A 103 14.48 -10.55 -37.95
C GLN A 103 15.22 -9.88 -36.78
N ALA A 104 15.16 -10.45 -35.60
CA ALA A 104 15.87 -9.92 -34.43
C ALA A 104 17.40 -10.02 -34.56
N ILE A 105 17.90 -11.11 -35.14
CA ILE A 105 19.35 -11.37 -35.34
C ILE A 105 19.90 -10.58 -36.52
N TYR A 106 19.21 -10.61 -37.67
CA TYR A 106 19.74 -10.14 -38.98
C TYR A 106 19.08 -8.88 -39.52
N GLY A 107 17.99 -8.42 -38.89
CA GLY A 107 17.25 -7.23 -39.33
C GLY A 107 18.10 -5.95 -39.28
N LYS A 108 17.76 -4.99 -40.15
CA LYS A 108 18.41 -3.68 -40.16
C LYS A 108 18.08 -2.90 -38.87
N THR A 109 19.05 -2.13 -38.37
CA THR A 109 18.86 -1.20 -37.25
C THR A 109 18.25 0.10 -37.76
N PHE A 110 17.20 0.57 -37.12
CA PHE A 110 16.53 1.84 -37.42
C PHE A 110 16.84 2.93 -36.40
N ALA A 111 17.33 2.56 -35.23
CA ALA A 111 17.67 3.46 -34.14
C ALA A 111 18.82 4.41 -34.52
N GLN A 112 18.65 5.71 -34.24
CA GLN A 112 19.60 6.77 -34.56
C GLN A 112 20.46 7.13 -33.36
N THR A 113 19.89 7.28 -32.19
CA THR A 113 20.58 7.64 -30.95
C THR A 113 21.20 6.42 -30.26
N MET A 114 22.13 6.65 -29.35
CA MET A 114 22.72 5.58 -28.52
C MET A 114 21.68 4.91 -27.62
N MET A 115 20.73 5.67 -27.10
CA MET A 115 19.66 5.15 -26.24
C MET A 115 18.72 4.24 -27.04
N GLU A 116 18.22 4.72 -28.19
CA GLU A 116 17.39 3.93 -29.09
C GLU A 116 18.09 2.64 -29.55
N LYS A 117 19.41 2.69 -29.83
CA LYS A 117 20.20 1.49 -30.18
C LYS A 117 20.27 0.49 -29.03
N SER A 118 20.39 0.97 -27.78
CA SER A 118 20.37 0.12 -26.59
C SER A 118 19.02 -0.55 -26.41
N ASP A 119 17.93 0.21 -26.54
CA ASP A 119 16.56 -0.29 -26.40
C ASP A 119 16.22 -1.28 -27.53
N GLU A 120 16.59 -0.94 -28.78
CA GLU A 120 16.41 -1.85 -29.92
C GLU A 120 17.17 -3.16 -29.71
N LEU A 121 18.40 -3.11 -29.22
CA LEU A 121 19.20 -4.31 -28.95
C LEU A 121 18.58 -5.16 -27.85
N THR A 122 18.07 -4.53 -26.79
CA THR A 122 17.37 -5.20 -25.69
C THR A 122 16.11 -5.89 -26.19
N ASN A 123 15.32 -5.21 -27.02
CA ASN A 123 14.11 -5.77 -27.63
C ASN A 123 14.43 -6.95 -28.54
N ARG A 124 15.42 -6.83 -29.41
CA ARG A 124 15.88 -7.92 -30.29
C ARG A 124 16.30 -9.15 -29.50
N TYR A 125 17.06 -8.94 -28.42
CA TYR A 125 17.48 -10.02 -27.54
C TYR A 125 16.27 -10.70 -26.88
N SER A 126 15.36 -9.92 -26.31
CA SER A 126 14.14 -10.43 -25.67
C SER A 126 13.25 -11.22 -26.62
N TYR A 127 13.02 -10.72 -27.83
CA TYR A 127 12.27 -11.45 -28.85
C TYR A 127 12.95 -12.74 -29.32
N THR A 128 14.28 -12.73 -29.41
CA THR A 128 15.03 -13.95 -29.75
C THR A 128 14.91 -15.00 -28.66
N LEU A 129 14.99 -14.60 -27.39
CA LEU A 129 14.82 -15.51 -26.26
C LEU A 129 13.41 -16.08 -26.20
N LEU A 130 12.40 -15.22 -26.31
CA LEU A 130 11.00 -15.65 -26.30
C LEU A 130 10.69 -16.64 -27.43
N ALA A 131 11.09 -16.31 -28.67
CA ALA A 131 10.88 -17.19 -29.79
C ALA A 131 11.62 -18.52 -29.62
N SER A 132 12.79 -18.50 -28.98
CA SER A 132 13.60 -19.68 -28.68
C SER A 132 13.04 -20.55 -27.57
N ASP A 133 12.35 -19.95 -26.58
CA ASP A 133 11.68 -20.69 -25.52
C ASP A 133 10.38 -21.35 -26.01
N LEU A 134 9.73 -20.77 -27.01
CA LEU A 134 8.48 -21.30 -27.56
C LEU A 134 8.68 -22.30 -28.70
N ASP A 135 9.86 -22.30 -29.34
CA ASP A 135 10.24 -23.25 -30.39
C ASP A 135 11.72 -23.61 -30.30
N PHE A 136 12.01 -24.83 -29.90
CA PHE A 136 13.38 -25.31 -29.74
C PHE A 136 14.17 -25.34 -31.09
N THR A 137 13.49 -25.49 -32.22
CA THR A 137 14.15 -25.39 -33.53
C THR A 137 14.65 -23.97 -33.76
N THR A 138 13.87 -22.97 -33.42
CA THR A 138 14.30 -21.57 -33.42
C THR A 138 15.53 -21.35 -32.55
N ALA A 139 15.55 -21.93 -31.32
CA ALA A 139 16.70 -21.84 -30.43
C ALA A 139 17.99 -22.42 -31.04
N LYS A 140 17.90 -23.58 -31.71
CA LYS A 140 19.04 -24.17 -32.42
C LYS A 140 19.54 -23.27 -33.54
N TYR A 141 18.63 -22.71 -34.31
CA TYR A 141 18.97 -21.81 -35.41
C TYR A 141 19.54 -20.47 -34.92
N ALA A 142 19.10 -20.00 -33.77
CA ALA A 142 19.64 -18.81 -33.13
C ALA A 142 21.01 -19.03 -32.45
N GLY A 143 21.56 -20.26 -32.47
CA GLY A 143 22.82 -20.62 -31.83
C GLY A 143 22.71 -20.64 -30.29
N LEU A 144 21.51 -20.85 -29.77
CA LEU A 144 21.19 -20.81 -28.32
C LEU A 144 20.73 -22.16 -27.78
N ALA A 145 20.84 -23.23 -28.57
CA ALA A 145 20.47 -24.59 -28.16
C ALA A 145 21.28 -25.64 -28.90
N PHE A 146 21.35 -26.84 -28.32
CA PHE A 146 22.01 -28.00 -28.86
C PHE A 146 21.29 -29.29 -28.46
N VAL A 147 21.39 -30.34 -29.23
CA VAL A 147 20.93 -31.70 -28.90
C VAL A 147 22.09 -32.65 -28.86
N ASP A 148 22.38 -33.19 -27.71
CA ASP A 148 23.35 -34.27 -27.57
C ASP A 148 22.66 -35.64 -27.70
N LYS A 149 22.90 -36.29 -28.82
CA LYS A 149 22.39 -37.63 -29.14
C LYS A 149 23.36 -38.77 -28.76
N LYS A 150 24.52 -38.42 -28.18
CA LYS A 150 25.54 -39.40 -27.83
C LYS A 150 25.54 -39.69 -26.33
N VAL A 151 24.37 -39.79 -25.73
CA VAL A 151 24.17 -40.09 -24.31
C VAL A 151 23.69 -41.53 -24.13
N GLU A 152 24.08 -42.15 -23.05
CA GLU A 152 23.64 -43.50 -22.67
C GLU A 152 22.57 -43.39 -21.55
N ALA A 153 21.63 -44.31 -21.50
CA ALA A 153 20.61 -44.37 -20.48
C ALA A 153 21.20 -44.69 -19.10
N ASN A 154 20.56 -44.22 -18.04
CA ASN A 154 20.95 -44.44 -16.65
C ASN A 154 22.35 -43.91 -16.26
N LYS A 155 22.79 -42.86 -16.95
CA LYS A 155 24.02 -42.13 -16.68
C LYS A 155 23.73 -40.74 -16.10
N GLN A 156 24.78 -40.12 -15.57
CA GLN A 156 24.75 -38.71 -15.16
C GLN A 156 25.84 -37.96 -15.96
N TYR A 157 25.42 -36.86 -16.56
CA TYR A 157 26.31 -36.00 -17.34
C TYR A 157 26.32 -34.58 -16.77
N VAL A 158 27.49 -33.95 -16.85
CA VAL A 158 27.65 -32.51 -16.63
C VAL A 158 28.04 -31.88 -17.95
N TYR A 159 27.38 -30.80 -18.27
CA TYR A 159 27.70 -29.96 -19.42
C TYR A 159 28.28 -28.64 -18.95
N ARG A 160 29.23 -28.10 -19.72
CA ARG A 160 29.72 -26.75 -19.53
C ARG A 160 29.67 -25.97 -20.82
N LEU A 161 29.28 -24.71 -20.70
CA LEU A 161 29.18 -23.76 -21.82
C LEU A 161 30.15 -22.61 -21.55
N MET A 162 30.91 -22.26 -22.59
CA MET A 162 31.88 -21.16 -22.54
C MET A 162 31.72 -20.31 -23.81
N ALA A 163 32.13 -19.03 -23.73
CA ALA A 163 32.36 -18.26 -24.95
C ALA A 163 33.50 -18.91 -25.74
N ALA A 164 33.32 -19.09 -27.04
CA ALA A 164 34.34 -19.72 -27.89
C ALA A 164 35.60 -18.86 -28.02
N GLN A 165 35.47 -17.55 -27.85
CA GLN A 165 36.58 -16.59 -27.80
C GLN A 165 36.31 -15.52 -26.74
N PRO A 166 37.34 -14.94 -26.11
CA PRO A 166 37.17 -13.81 -25.21
C PRO A 166 36.47 -12.65 -25.92
N LEU A 167 35.42 -12.06 -25.28
CA LEU A 167 34.66 -10.98 -25.92
C LEU A 167 35.48 -9.67 -26.03
N LYS A 168 36.04 -9.25 -24.92
CA LYS A 168 36.94 -8.07 -24.80
C LYS A 168 37.82 -8.27 -23.56
N LYS A 169 39.00 -7.63 -23.54
CA LYS A 169 39.92 -7.69 -22.39
C LYS A 169 39.30 -7.39 -21.04
N TYR A 170 38.26 -6.55 -21.00
CA TYR A 170 37.59 -6.08 -19.77
C TYR A 170 36.15 -6.59 -19.61
N LEU A 171 35.75 -7.60 -20.38
CA LEU A 171 34.41 -8.20 -20.27
C LEU A 171 34.54 -9.73 -20.18
N PRO A 172 34.97 -10.27 -19.04
CA PRO A 172 35.07 -11.72 -18.85
C PRO A 172 33.69 -12.37 -18.91
N VAL A 173 33.65 -13.59 -19.44
CA VAL A 173 32.43 -14.42 -19.52
C VAL A 173 32.64 -15.62 -18.61
N ASP A 174 31.71 -15.85 -17.70
CA ASP A 174 31.76 -17.01 -16.81
C ASP A 174 31.35 -18.28 -17.56
N THR A 175 31.93 -19.40 -17.14
CA THR A 175 31.53 -20.72 -17.62
C THR A 175 30.23 -21.15 -16.94
N ALA A 176 29.20 -21.48 -17.71
CA ALA A 176 27.98 -22.07 -17.17
C ALA A 176 28.06 -23.59 -17.11
N TYR A 177 27.43 -24.17 -16.11
CA TYR A 177 27.36 -25.61 -15.90
C TYR A 177 25.91 -26.05 -15.68
N THR A 178 25.57 -27.25 -16.18
CA THR A 178 24.33 -27.94 -15.86
C THR A 178 24.58 -29.43 -15.73
N ALA A 179 23.83 -30.10 -14.87
CA ALA A 179 23.89 -31.56 -14.72
C ALA A 179 22.53 -32.17 -15.08
N VAL A 180 22.56 -33.33 -15.71
CA VAL A 180 21.35 -34.06 -16.07
C VAL A 180 21.55 -35.56 -15.84
N SER A 181 20.47 -36.19 -15.35
CA SER A 181 20.38 -37.66 -15.31
C SER A 181 19.61 -38.15 -16.52
N THR A 182 20.10 -39.19 -17.17
CA THR A 182 19.40 -39.86 -18.27
C THR A 182 18.45 -40.96 -17.79
N ILE A 183 17.98 -40.84 -16.56
CA ILE A 183 16.84 -41.58 -16.01
C ILE A 183 15.60 -40.75 -16.32
N PRO A 184 14.58 -41.31 -16.99
CA PRO A 184 13.34 -40.57 -17.23
C PRO A 184 12.73 -40.06 -15.93
N PRO A 185 12.38 -38.76 -15.85
CA PRO A 185 11.73 -38.24 -14.65
C PRO A 185 10.37 -38.91 -14.44
N LYS A 186 10.01 -39.17 -13.20
CA LYS A 186 8.64 -39.54 -12.85
C LYS A 186 7.72 -38.39 -13.28
N SER A 187 6.66 -38.72 -13.99
CA SER A 187 5.63 -37.82 -14.56
C SER A 187 5.73 -36.35 -14.17
N TRP A 188 5.86 -35.50 -15.19
CA TRP A 188 5.73 -34.04 -15.00
C TRP A 188 4.26 -33.73 -14.71
N GLU A 189 4.02 -32.97 -13.68
CA GLU A 189 2.71 -32.41 -13.39
C GLU A 189 2.58 -31.04 -14.06
N GLY A 190 1.42 -30.76 -14.66
CA GLY A 190 1.15 -29.44 -15.23
C GLY A 190 0.93 -28.38 -14.15
N PRO A 191 0.96 -27.08 -14.51
CA PRO A 191 0.75 -25.99 -13.58
C PRO A 191 -0.64 -26.06 -12.92
N GLY A 192 -0.71 -26.15 -11.60
CA GLY A 192 -1.96 -26.10 -10.86
C GLY A 192 -2.45 -24.67 -10.68
N ILE A 193 -3.75 -24.45 -10.80
CA ILE A 193 -4.40 -23.18 -10.45
C ILE A 193 -4.45 -23.07 -8.93
N LEU A 194 -3.81 -22.05 -8.37
CA LEU A 194 -3.75 -21.83 -6.94
C LEU A 194 -5.09 -21.32 -6.37
N LYS A 195 -5.70 -20.36 -7.06
CA LYS A 195 -7.00 -19.77 -6.69
C LYS A 195 -7.71 -19.20 -7.90
N THR A 196 -9.01 -18.99 -7.74
CA THR A 196 -9.84 -18.23 -8.67
C THR A 196 -10.46 -17.05 -7.96
N GLU A 197 -10.71 -15.98 -8.68
CA GLU A 197 -11.50 -14.85 -8.23
C GLU A 197 -12.71 -14.70 -9.15
N GLU A 198 -13.88 -14.85 -8.58
CA GLU A 198 -15.17 -14.83 -9.28
C GLU A 198 -15.71 -13.40 -9.26
N LEU A 199 -15.66 -12.74 -10.41
CA LEU A 199 -16.15 -11.37 -10.63
C LEU A 199 -17.37 -11.40 -11.55
N GLU A 200 -18.01 -10.24 -11.74
CA GLU A 200 -19.11 -10.16 -12.68
C GLU A 200 -18.63 -10.38 -14.12
N LYS A 201 -19.19 -11.41 -14.78
CA LYS A 201 -18.86 -11.81 -16.17
C LYS A 201 -17.35 -11.95 -16.42
N LYS A 202 -16.58 -12.23 -15.36
CA LYS A 202 -15.14 -12.42 -15.39
C LYS A 202 -14.72 -13.45 -14.37
N ILE A 203 -13.69 -14.22 -14.69
CA ILE A 203 -13.01 -15.11 -13.76
C ILE A 203 -11.51 -14.89 -13.90
N ASN A 204 -10.86 -14.49 -12.81
CA ASN A 204 -9.42 -14.43 -12.73
C ASN A 204 -8.88 -15.76 -12.24
N LEU A 205 -7.88 -16.27 -12.94
CA LEU A 205 -7.14 -17.48 -12.60
C LEU A 205 -5.75 -17.08 -12.12
N TYR A 206 -5.31 -17.65 -11.01
CA TYR A 206 -3.99 -17.36 -10.42
C TYR A 206 -3.22 -18.65 -10.26
N TRP A 207 -1.97 -18.69 -10.73
CA TRP A 207 -1.09 -19.85 -10.59
C TRP A 207 0.36 -19.44 -10.41
N ILE A 208 1.17 -20.38 -9.92
CA ILE A 208 2.61 -20.24 -9.76
C ILE A 208 3.30 -21.26 -10.68
N SER A 209 4.32 -20.83 -11.38
CA SER A 209 5.21 -21.74 -12.08
C SER A 209 6.53 -21.04 -12.37
N ASN A 210 7.62 -21.69 -11.96
CA ASN A 210 8.98 -21.20 -12.14
C ASN A 210 9.72 -21.91 -13.27
N ILE A 211 9.11 -22.93 -13.89
CA ILE A 211 9.74 -23.79 -14.91
C ILE A 211 9.14 -23.60 -16.30
N HIS A 212 8.03 -22.86 -16.42
CA HIS A 212 7.37 -22.65 -17.71
C HIS A 212 7.51 -21.20 -18.17
N SER A 213 7.83 -21.02 -19.44
CA SER A 213 8.00 -19.70 -20.08
C SER A 213 6.68 -19.13 -20.58
N ALA A 214 5.69 -19.99 -20.88
CA ALA A 214 4.38 -19.59 -21.39
C ALA A 214 3.31 -20.62 -21.04
N PHE A 215 2.04 -20.26 -21.30
CA PHE A 215 0.90 -21.07 -20.88
C PHE A 215 -0.21 -21.10 -21.92
N TYR A 216 -0.87 -22.26 -22.04
CA TYR A 216 -2.20 -22.36 -22.60
C TYR A 216 -3.23 -22.52 -21.49
N ILE A 217 -4.25 -21.70 -21.54
CA ILE A 217 -5.38 -21.75 -20.61
C ILE A 217 -6.52 -22.47 -21.35
N GLU A 218 -7.05 -23.51 -20.72
CA GLU A 218 -8.14 -24.28 -21.26
C GLU A 218 -9.37 -24.17 -20.37
N ARG A 219 -10.55 -24.04 -20.99
CA ARG A 219 -11.85 -23.97 -20.33
C ARG A 219 -12.77 -25.07 -20.85
N SER A 220 -13.60 -25.57 -19.95
CA SER A 220 -14.69 -26.51 -20.26
C SER A 220 -15.99 -26.00 -19.64
N GLU A 221 -17.12 -26.36 -20.26
CA GLU A 221 -18.48 -26.12 -19.77
C GLU A 221 -19.11 -27.36 -19.17
N ASP A 222 -18.53 -28.52 -19.39
CA ASP A 222 -19.03 -29.84 -18.95
C ASP A 222 -18.03 -30.58 -18.02
N GLY A 223 -16.84 -29.99 -17.80
CA GLY A 223 -15.75 -30.59 -17.02
C GLY A 223 -15.01 -31.72 -17.74
N LYS A 224 -15.33 -32.00 -19.00
CA LYS A 224 -14.75 -33.10 -19.80
C LYS A 224 -14.09 -32.61 -21.09
N SER A 225 -14.78 -31.74 -21.82
CA SER A 225 -14.36 -31.23 -23.13
C SER A 225 -13.72 -29.86 -22.95
N PHE A 226 -12.39 -29.81 -23.04
CA PHE A 226 -11.62 -28.57 -22.84
C PHE A 226 -11.30 -27.92 -24.17
N LYS A 227 -11.43 -26.58 -24.21
CA LYS A 227 -11.07 -25.74 -25.36
C LYS A 227 -10.07 -24.66 -24.89
N ARG A 228 -9.07 -24.37 -25.72
CA ARG A 228 -8.11 -23.29 -25.46
C ARG A 228 -8.80 -21.94 -25.56
N LEU A 229 -8.52 -21.07 -24.61
CA LEU A 229 -8.99 -19.69 -24.59
C LEU A 229 -8.03 -18.76 -25.35
N ASN A 230 -6.73 -19.08 -25.35
CA ASN A 230 -5.70 -18.31 -26.03
C ASN A 230 -5.13 -19.12 -27.20
N GLN A 231 -5.13 -18.54 -28.41
CA GLN A 231 -4.56 -19.18 -29.61
C GLN A 231 -3.03 -19.20 -29.58
N LEU A 232 -2.41 -18.08 -29.18
CA LEU A 232 -0.98 -17.99 -28.91
C LEU A 232 -0.72 -18.25 -27.43
N PRO A 233 0.45 -18.82 -27.07
CA PRO A 233 0.82 -19.03 -25.69
C PRO A 233 0.79 -17.70 -24.90
N PHE A 234 0.15 -17.71 -23.74
CA PHE A 234 0.17 -16.58 -22.81
C PHE A 234 1.53 -16.50 -22.14
N VAL A 235 2.23 -15.40 -22.35
CA VAL A 235 3.52 -15.08 -21.71
C VAL A 235 3.27 -14.09 -20.59
N PRO A 236 3.48 -14.45 -19.31
CA PRO A 236 3.32 -13.52 -18.20
C PRO A 236 4.37 -12.42 -18.28
N MET A 237 3.93 -11.16 -18.33
CA MET A 237 4.84 -10.02 -18.22
C MET A 237 4.99 -9.59 -16.77
N LYS A 238 6.23 -9.52 -16.27
CA LYS A 238 6.51 -8.93 -14.97
C LYS A 238 6.35 -7.41 -15.05
N ASN A 239 5.58 -6.84 -14.13
CA ASN A 239 5.55 -5.40 -13.97
C ASN A 239 6.77 -4.98 -13.13
N PRO A 240 7.74 -4.21 -13.69
CA PRO A 240 8.95 -3.84 -12.97
C PRO A 240 8.70 -2.92 -11.76
N ASN A 241 7.51 -2.32 -11.67
CA ASN A 241 7.13 -1.41 -10.58
C ASN A 241 6.37 -2.10 -9.44
N LEU A 242 6.08 -3.39 -9.55
CA LEU A 242 5.48 -4.17 -8.47
C LEU A 242 6.57 -5.04 -7.85
N ALA A 243 6.65 -5.02 -6.51
CA ALA A 243 7.40 -6.02 -5.75
C ALA A 243 7.02 -7.42 -6.24
N GLU A 244 7.95 -8.37 -6.22
CA GLU A 244 7.86 -9.71 -6.81
C GLU A 244 6.44 -10.25 -6.85
N GLN A 245 5.89 -10.34 -8.07
CA GLN A 245 4.57 -10.91 -8.28
C GLN A 245 4.72 -12.43 -8.10
N GLU A 246 4.25 -12.94 -6.96
CA GLU A 246 4.37 -14.35 -6.60
C GLU A 246 3.56 -15.28 -7.50
N TYR A 247 2.65 -14.76 -8.32
CA TYR A 247 1.74 -15.55 -9.15
C TYR A 247 1.50 -14.93 -10.53
N HIS A 248 1.19 -15.79 -11.50
CA HIS A 248 0.70 -15.39 -12.82
C HIS A 248 -0.83 -15.24 -12.77
N THR A 249 -1.35 -14.35 -13.61
CA THR A 249 -2.79 -14.07 -13.67
C THR A 249 -3.28 -14.12 -15.12
N TYR A 250 -4.43 -14.75 -15.32
CA TYR A 250 -5.19 -14.70 -16.58
C TYR A 250 -6.65 -14.40 -16.28
N THR A 251 -7.27 -13.50 -17.06
CA THR A 251 -8.68 -13.12 -16.91
C THR A 251 -9.50 -13.68 -18.08
N ASP A 252 -10.42 -14.58 -17.78
CA ASP A 252 -11.46 -14.98 -18.72
C ASP A 252 -12.65 -14.01 -18.63
N THR A 253 -12.88 -13.26 -19.73
CA THR A 253 -13.98 -12.29 -19.86
C THR A 253 -15.18 -12.83 -20.68
N LEU A 254 -15.11 -14.07 -21.13
CA LEU A 254 -16.12 -14.70 -21.97
C LEU A 254 -16.97 -15.70 -21.16
N VAL A 255 -17.30 -15.33 -19.94
CA VAL A 255 -18.10 -16.16 -19.03
C VAL A 255 -19.47 -15.52 -18.76
N GLN A 256 -20.44 -16.34 -18.42
CA GLN A 256 -21.77 -15.91 -18.01
C GLN A 256 -21.91 -16.08 -16.49
N ASN A 257 -22.58 -15.12 -15.83
CA ASN A 257 -22.87 -15.24 -14.41
C ASN A 257 -23.71 -16.49 -14.12
N TYR A 258 -23.42 -17.14 -12.99
CA TYR A 258 -24.11 -18.34 -12.51
C TYR A 258 -23.96 -19.59 -13.38
N LYS A 259 -23.08 -19.56 -14.40
CA LYS A 259 -22.69 -20.73 -15.18
C LYS A 259 -21.36 -21.27 -14.68
N LYS A 260 -21.30 -22.59 -14.43
CA LYS A 260 -20.08 -23.27 -14.02
C LYS A 260 -19.14 -23.44 -15.20
N TYR A 261 -17.84 -23.18 -14.96
CA TYR A 261 -16.77 -23.42 -15.89
C TYR A 261 -15.64 -24.17 -15.18
N TRP A 262 -14.95 -25.02 -15.91
CA TRP A 262 -13.79 -25.76 -15.43
C TRP A 262 -12.57 -25.30 -16.19
N TYR A 263 -11.48 -25.06 -15.46
CA TYR A 263 -10.23 -24.54 -16.00
C TYR A 263 -9.09 -25.47 -15.69
N ARG A 264 -8.12 -25.54 -16.62
CA ARG A 264 -6.83 -26.16 -16.41
C ARG A 264 -5.79 -25.40 -17.21
N ILE A 265 -4.50 -25.55 -16.85
CA ILE A 265 -3.40 -24.87 -17.48
C ILE A 265 -2.42 -25.89 -18.02
N ILE A 266 -1.87 -25.62 -19.20
CA ILE A 266 -0.78 -26.35 -19.80
C ILE A 266 0.41 -25.37 -19.86
N GLY A 267 1.50 -25.70 -19.20
CA GLY A 267 2.73 -24.90 -19.25
C GLY A 267 3.59 -25.28 -20.47
N ILE A 268 4.33 -24.33 -20.99
CA ILE A 268 5.35 -24.55 -22.03
C ILE A 268 6.70 -24.24 -21.38
N ASP A 269 7.60 -25.21 -21.34
CA ASP A 269 8.94 -25.04 -20.78
C ASP A 269 9.87 -24.26 -21.71
N ALA A 270 11.10 -23.98 -21.26
CA ALA A 270 12.11 -23.26 -22.04
C ALA A 270 12.67 -24.04 -23.25
N PHE A 271 12.19 -25.27 -23.47
CA PHE A 271 12.48 -26.08 -24.65
C PHE A 271 11.32 -26.12 -25.64
N GLY A 272 10.23 -25.36 -25.38
CA GLY A 272 9.03 -25.37 -26.22
C GLY A 272 8.16 -26.61 -26.04
N ILE A 273 8.36 -27.39 -24.98
CA ILE A 273 7.65 -28.64 -24.73
C ILE A 273 6.46 -28.36 -23.83
N PRO A 274 5.22 -28.72 -24.25
CA PRO A 274 4.06 -28.58 -23.41
C PRO A 274 4.05 -29.61 -22.29
N SER A 275 3.69 -29.19 -21.08
CA SER A 275 3.44 -30.08 -19.94
C SER A 275 2.13 -30.87 -20.18
N PRO A 276 1.89 -31.95 -19.43
CA PRO A 276 0.53 -32.43 -19.21
C PRO A 276 -0.37 -31.31 -18.68
N PRO A 277 -1.70 -31.39 -18.89
CA PRO A 277 -2.62 -30.46 -18.26
C PRO A 277 -2.50 -30.52 -16.74
N GLY A 278 -2.52 -29.37 -16.08
CA GLY A 278 -2.59 -29.27 -14.65
C GLY A 278 -3.94 -29.70 -14.06
N GLU A 279 -4.06 -29.63 -12.75
CA GLU A 279 -5.29 -29.96 -12.03
C GLU A 279 -6.45 -29.07 -12.50
N VAL A 280 -7.66 -29.69 -12.58
CA VAL A 280 -8.87 -29.00 -13.00
C VAL A 280 -9.51 -28.30 -11.81
N ILE A 281 -9.76 -27.00 -11.94
CA ILE A 281 -10.52 -26.22 -10.97
C ILE A 281 -11.85 -25.76 -11.56
N MET A 282 -12.91 -25.74 -10.74
CA MET A 282 -14.22 -25.21 -11.11
C MET A 282 -14.38 -23.81 -10.55
N ALA A 283 -14.86 -22.88 -11.36
CA ALA A 283 -15.22 -21.53 -10.97
C ALA A 283 -16.53 -21.09 -11.62
N MET A 284 -17.21 -20.12 -11.01
CA MET A 284 -18.50 -19.62 -11.48
C MET A 284 -18.58 -18.12 -11.21
N SER A 285 -18.56 -17.32 -12.27
CA SER A 285 -18.74 -15.87 -12.13
C SER A 285 -20.10 -15.55 -11.51
N ARG A 286 -20.14 -14.48 -10.73
CA ARG A 286 -21.31 -14.04 -10.00
C ARG A 286 -21.56 -12.58 -10.28
N ASP A 287 -22.80 -12.22 -10.30
CA ASP A 287 -23.18 -10.83 -10.31
C ASP A 287 -22.81 -10.17 -8.98
N LYS A 288 -22.01 -9.13 -9.05
CA LYS A 288 -21.56 -8.29 -7.92
C LYS A 288 -21.85 -6.81 -8.16
N THR A 289 -22.53 -6.50 -9.24
CA THR A 289 -22.86 -5.11 -9.59
C THR A 289 -24.19 -4.75 -8.97
N PRO A 290 -24.21 -3.86 -7.97
CA PRO A 290 -25.49 -3.41 -7.41
C PRO A 290 -26.30 -2.66 -8.46
N PRO A 291 -27.63 -2.66 -8.37
CA PRO A 291 -28.49 -1.87 -9.24
C PRO A 291 -28.24 -0.38 -9.01
N PRO A 292 -28.59 0.50 -9.98
CA PRO A 292 -28.51 1.94 -9.79
C PRO A 292 -29.24 2.38 -8.51
N PRO A 293 -28.65 3.29 -7.71
CA PRO A 293 -29.28 3.75 -6.47
C PRO A 293 -30.57 4.54 -6.79
N ALA A 294 -31.51 4.47 -5.89
CA ALA A 294 -32.69 5.31 -5.94
C ALA A 294 -32.28 6.79 -5.88
N LYS A 295 -32.97 7.63 -6.66
CA LYS A 295 -32.67 9.06 -6.84
C LYS A 295 -33.81 9.91 -6.28
N ASN A 296 -33.52 11.18 -6.04
CA ASN A 296 -34.51 12.20 -5.67
C ASN A 296 -35.39 11.77 -4.47
N LEU A 297 -34.76 11.12 -3.47
CA LEU A 297 -35.46 10.76 -2.24
C LEU A 297 -35.94 12.02 -1.52
N GLN A 298 -37.25 12.16 -1.41
CA GLN A 298 -37.91 13.24 -0.69
C GLN A 298 -38.68 12.70 0.48
N THR A 299 -38.76 13.48 1.55
CA THR A 299 -39.50 13.16 2.78
C THR A 299 -40.48 14.29 3.09
N LYS A 300 -41.69 13.92 3.51
CA LYS A 300 -42.75 14.85 3.86
C LYS A 300 -43.51 14.37 5.09
N VAL A 301 -43.67 15.25 6.08
CA VAL A 301 -44.56 14.96 7.23
C VAL A 301 -46.01 15.09 6.81
N LEU A 302 -46.80 14.05 7.09
CA LEU A 302 -48.24 14.05 6.89
C LEU A 302 -48.99 14.57 8.13
N LYS A 303 -50.24 14.96 7.95
CA LYS A 303 -51.08 15.57 9.04
C LYS A 303 -51.18 14.70 10.30
N ASN A 304 -51.09 13.38 10.14
CA ASN A 304 -51.12 12.42 11.27
C ASN A 304 -49.76 12.20 11.91
N GLY A 305 -48.73 12.95 11.53
CA GLY A 305 -47.38 12.84 12.08
C GLY A 305 -46.58 11.65 11.57
N THR A 306 -47.02 10.92 10.53
CA THR A 306 -46.23 9.93 9.79
C THR A 306 -45.36 10.63 8.76
N VAL A 307 -44.36 9.92 8.23
CA VAL A 307 -43.47 10.45 7.19
C VAL A 307 -43.68 9.68 5.88
N GLU A 308 -44.02 10.40 4.85
CA GLU A 308 -44.07 9.89 3.48
C GLU A 308 -42.69 10.05 2.82
N LEU A 309 -42.21 8.98 2.22
CA LEU A 309 -41.02 8.92 1.39
C LEU A 309 -41.43 8.73 -0.05
N THR A 310 -40.84 9.47 -0.97
CA THR A 310 -40.99 9.28 -2.41
C THR A 310 -39.63 9.31 -3.08
N TRP A 311 -39.44 8.51 -4.11
CA TRP A 311 -38.17 8.42 -4.84
C TRP A 311 -38.36 8.08 -6.30
N GLU A 312 -37.33 8.25 -7.09
CA GLU A 312 -37.20 7.80 -8.46
C GLU A 312 -36.20 6.64 -8.54
N ALA A 313 -36.33 5.81 -9.55
CA ALA A 313 -35.37 4.77 -9.87
C ALA A 313 -35.33 4.54 -11.37
N ASP A 314 -34.12 4.36 -11.90
CA ASP A 314 -33.89 4.00 -13.29
C ASP A 314 -34.45 2.60 -13.58
N ALA A 315 -34.75 2.34 -14.85
CA ALA A 315 -35.14 1.01 -15.27
C ALA A 315 -33.93 0.09 -15.23
N ASP A 316 -34.03 -0.96 -14.44
CA ASP A 316 -33.02 -2.01 -14.36
C ASP A 316 -33.73 -3.38 -14.47
N PRO A 317 -33.37 -4.20 -15.48
CA PRO A 317 -33.97 -5.52 -15.66
C PRO A 317 -33.78 -6.45 -14.47
N ASP A 318 -32.67 -6.26 -13.75
CA ASP A 318 -32.19 -7.10 -12.69
C ASP A 318 -32.71 -6.67 -11.31
N LEU A 319 -33.27 -5.49 -11.20
CA LEU A 319 -33.83 -4.96 -9.96
C LEU A 319 -34.91 -5.90 -9.39
N ALA A 320 -34.68 -6.40 -8.18
CA ALA A 320 -35.64 -7.22 -7.42
C ALA A 320 -36.62 -6.36 -6.64
N GLY A 321 -36.17 -5.24 -6.04
CA GLY A 321 -37.04 -4.37 -5.25
C GLY A 321 -36.28 -3.38 -4.38
N PHE A 322 -37.00 -2.82 -3.39
CA PHE A 322 -36.49 -1.80 -2.49
C PHE A 322 -36.65 -2.17 -1.02
N SER A 323 -35.73 -1.71 -0.19
CA SER A 323 -35.88 -1.65 1.28
C SER A 323 -35.71 -0.22 1.75
N ILE A 324 -36.34 0.10 2.87
CA ILE A 324 -36.25 1.43 3.48
C ILE A 324 -35.45 1.33 4.77
N GLY A 325 -34.40 2.15 4.88
CA GLY A 325 -33.61 2.30 6.09
C GLY A 325 -33.87 3.64 6.77
N ARG A 326 -33.86 3.62 8.11
CA ARG A 326 -33.94 4.82 8.96
C ARG A 326 -32.84 4.78 10.00
N SER A 327 -32.23 5.94 10.29
CA SER A 327 -31.28 6.13 11.38
C SER A 327 -31.50 7.46 12.08
N SER A 328 -31.08 7.57 13.31
CA SER A 328 -31.04 8.87 14.03
C SER A 328 -29.77 9.67 13.75
N GLU A 329 -28.79 9.07 13.09
CA GLU A 329 -27.49 9.68 12.77
C GLU A 329 -27.20 9.59 11.28
N ASN A 330 -26.51 10.60 10.76
CA ASN A 330 -26.02 10.56 9.38
C ASN A 330 -24.70 9.79 9.31
N SER A 331 -24.76 8.48 9.36
CA SER A 331 -23.60 7.59 9.28
C SER A 331 -23.72 6.64 8.09
N LEU A 332 -22.60 6.03 7.69
CA LEU A 332 -22.60 5.01 6.63
C LEU A 332 -23.14 3.64 7.10
N SER A 333 -23.38 3.48 8.38
CA SER A 333 -23.85 2.24 9.00
C SER A 333 -24.88 2.54 10.09
N GLY A 334 -25.63 1.53 10.52
CA GLY A 334 -26.57 1.66 11.64
C GLY A 334 -27.98 2.06 11.22
N TYR A 335 -28.35 1.90 9.95
CA TYR A 335 -29.73 2.05 9.52
C TYR A 335 -30.59 0.85 9.93
N GLU A 336 -31.69 1.12 10.62
CA GLU A 336 -32.76 0.16 10.90
C GLU A 336 -33.60 -0.04 9.63
N LEU A 337 -33.80 -1.28 9.20
CA LEU A 337 -34.68 -1.57 8.07
C LEU A 337 -36.14 -1.52 8.52
N LEU A 338 -36.90 -0.62 7.94
CA LEU A 338 -38.35 -0.46 8.19
C LEU A 338 -39.18 -1.49 7.41
N THR A 339 -38.59 -2.14 6.44
CA THR A 339 -39.24 -3.17 5.59
C THR A 339 -38.70 -4.54 5.92
N LYS A 340 -39.56 -5.50 6.30
CA LYS A 340 -39.19 -6.89 6.55
C LYS A 340 -38.85 -7.64 5.25
N ASN A 341 -39.55 -7.31 4.18
CA ASN A 341 -39.40 -7.89 2.84
C ASN A 341 -39.13 -6.77 1.83
N LEU A 342 -38.54 -7.11 0.69
CA LEU A 342 -38.38 -6.16 -0.40
C LEU A 342 -39.74 -5.62 -0.86
N LEU A 343 -39.86 -4.32 -1.00
CA LEU A 343 -40.94 -3.67 -1.69
C LEU A 343 -40.84 -3.99 -3.20
N PRO A 344 -41.98 -4.15 -3.91
CA PRO A 344 -41.97 -4.37 -5.35
C PRO A 344 -41.13 -3.37 -6.11
N LYS A 345 -40.47 -3.80 -7.19
CA LYS A 345 -39.60 -2.93 -8.04
C LYS A 345 -40.31 -1.74 -8.67
N THR A 346 -41.64 -1.74 -8.70
CA THR A 346 -42.48 -0.63 -9.18
C THR A 346 -42.80 0.39 -8.10
N THR A 347 -42.50 0.10 -6.83
CA THR A 347 -42.80 0.99 -5.70
C THR A 347 -41.93 2.26 -5.77
N ARG A 348 -42.57 3.41 -5.57
CA ARG A 348 -41.92 4.74 -5.53
C ARG A 348 -42.37 5.56 -4.34
N ARG A 349 -43.06 4.94 -3.40
CA ARG A 349 -43.63 5.59 -2.21
C ARG A 349 -43.63 4.62 -1.04
N PHE A 350 -43.30 5.12 0.15
CA PHE A 350 -43.40 4.40 1.42
C PHE A 350 -43.87 5.37 2.52
N ILE A 351 -44.56 4.86 3.54
CA ILE A 351 -44.99 5.65 4.69
C ILE A 351 -44.37 5.03 5.94
N ASP A 352 -43.49 5.78 6.62
CA ASP A 352 -43.08 5.47 7.97
C ASP A 352 -44.15 5.92 8.94
N THR A 353 -44.79 4.97 9.60
CA THR A 353 -45.86 5.20 10.56
C THR A 353 -45.39 5.49 11.98
N GLN A 354 -44.10 5.24 12.26
CA GLN A 354 -43.50 5.41 13.58
C GLN A 354 -42.14 6.13 13.50
N PRO A 355 -42.06 7.31 12.89
CA PRO A 355 -40.81 8.07 12.86
C PRO A 355 -40.41 8.52 14.24
N TYR A 356 -39.12 8.75 14.49
CA TYR A 356 -38.63 9.38 15.71
C TYR A 356 -39.16 10.80 15.77
N LYS A 357 -39.75 11.16 16.92
CA LYS A 357 -40.34 12.51 17.15
C LYS A 357 -39.37 13.46 17.83
N ASP A 358 -38.45 12.89 18.58
CA ASP A 358 -37.54 13.55 19.53
C ASP A 358 -36.09 13.63 19.03
N LYS A 359 -35.84 13.12 17.81
CA LYS A 359 -34.51 13.12 17.22
C LYS A 359 -34.60 13.09 15.67
N PRO A 360 -33.52 13.38 14.96
CA PRO A 360 -33.49 13.34 13.50
C PRO A 360 -33.87 11.96 12.94
N ASN A 361 -34.47 11.94 11.77
CA ASN A 361 -34.71 10.75 10.97
C ASN A 361 -33.95 10.91 9.66
N TYR A 362 -32.90 10.13 9.47
CA TYR A 362 -32.21 10.00 8.19
C TYR A 362 -32.77 8.76 7.49
N TYR A 363 -33.32 8.96 6.31
CA TYR A 363 -33.90 7.89 5.52
C TYR A 363 -33.03 7.59 4.32
N ILE A 364 -32.90 6.30 3.99
CA ILE A 364 -32.32 5.82 2.75
C ILE A 364 -33.26 4.83 2.08
N VAL A 365 -33.16 4.72 0.76
CA VAL A 365 -33.75 3.67 -0.05
C VAL A 365 -32.66 2.78 -0.56
N LEU A 366 -32.73 1.50 -0.23
CA LEU A 366 -31.84 0.46 -0.72
C LEU A 366 -32.48 -0.20 -1.92
N ALA A 367 -31.91 -0.07 -3.11
CA ALA A 367 -32.26 -0.83 -4.28
C ALA A 367 -31.49 -2.15 -4.27
N SER A 368 -32.17 -3.29 -4.40
CA SER A 368 -31.55 -4.62 -4.42
C SER A 368 -31.88 -5.36 -5.71
N ASP A 369 -30.91 -6.08 -6.27
CA ASP A 369 -31.07 -6.93 -7.43
C ASP A 369 -31.47 -8.37 -7.05
N THR A 370 -31.61 -9.22 -8.07
CA THR A 370 -31.92 -10.65 -7.91
C THR A 370 -30.75 -11.44 -7.32
N ALA A 371 -29.52 -10.92 -7.40
CA ALA A 371 -28.31 -11.48 -6.82
C ALA A 371 -28.06 -11.06 -5.37
N LYS A 372 -28.90 -10.17 -4.83
CA LYS A 372 -28.82 -9.57 -3.49
C LYS A 372 -27.71 -8.51 -3.35
N ASN A 373 -27.15 -8.00 -4.44
CA ASN A 373 -26.36 -6.79 -4.35
C ASN A 373 -27.29 -5.61 -4.08
N ALA A 374 -26.81 -4.61 -3.33
CA ALA A 374 -27.63 -3.48 -2.95
C ALA A 374 -26.87 -2.16 -3.08
N SER A 375 -27.56 -1.13 -3.52
CA SER A 375 -27.10 0.25 -3.52
C SER A 375 -28.01 1.12 -2.67
N ALA A 376 -27.42 2.09 -1.97
CA ALA A 376 -28.17 3.04 -1.16
C ALA A 376 -28.35 4.37 -1.89
N SER A 377 -29.54 4.98 -1.75
CA SER A 377 -29.75 6.37 -2.12
C SER A 377 -28.91 7.31 -1.23
N MET A 378 -28.81 8.57 -1.62
CA MET A 378 -28.42 9.60 -0.67
C MET A 378 -29.45 9.67 0.47
N ALA A 379 -28.98 9.93 1.69
CA ALA A 379 -29.85 10.08 2.85
C ALA A 379 -30.69 11.35 2.75
N SER A 380 -31.99 11.23 3.07
CA SER A 380 -32.89 12.36 3.22
C SER A 380 -33.15 12.60 4.72
N LEU A 381 -32.83 13.82 5.19
CA LEU A 381 -33.06 14.23 6.56
C LEU A 381 -34.51 14.69 6.77
N MET A 382 -35.19 14.16 7.78
CA MET A 382 -36.48 14.62 8.27
C MET A 382 -36.38 14.89 9.78
N VAL A 383 -36.67 16.10 10.17
CA VAL A 383 -36.73 16.52 11.58
C VAL A 383 -38.12 17.05 11.86
N PHE A 384 -38.76 16.55 12.91
CA PHE A 384 -39.97 17.19 13.39
C PHE A 384 -39.58 18.54 14.00
N ALA A 385 -40.39 19.54 13.75
CA ALA A 385 -40.17 20.86 14.30
C ALA A 385 -40.33 20.78 15.83
N ASP A 386 -39.30 20.40 16.53
CA ASP A 386 -39.16 20.57 17.95
C ASP A 386 -38.35 21.85 18.17
N THR A 387 -39.00 22.81 18.85
CA THR A 387 -38.40 24.09 19.20
C THR A 387 -38.08 24.16 20.69
N THR A 388 -38.31 23.08 21.43
CA THR A 388 -38.07 23.03 22.87
C THR A 388 -36.60 22.76 23.13
N ALA A 389 -35.88 23.76 23.61
CA ALA A 389 -34.50 23.60 23.97
C ALA A 389 -34.34 22.80 25.28
N PRO A 390 -33.28 22.01 25.46
CA PRO A 390 -32.97 21.38 26.73
C PRO A 390 -32.81 22.41 27.85
N ALA A 391 -32.94 21.97 29.11
CA ALA A 391 -32.66 22.81 30.25
C ALA A 391 -31.19 23.25 30.27
N THR A 392 -30.95 24.42 30.85
CA THR A 392 -29.58 24.96 31.00
C THR A 392 -28.76 24.07 31.92
N PRO A 393 -27.56 23.64 31.51
CA PRO A 393 -26.66 22.89 32.37
C PRO A 393 -26.31 23.69 33.63
N THR A 394 -26.34 23.04 34.79
CA THR A 394 -26.07 23.67 36.09
C THR A 394 -24.89 23.02 36.80
N GLY A 395 -24.34 23.71 37.81
CA GLY A 395 -23.30 23.14 38.65
C GLY A 395 -21.96 22.95 37.95
N LEU A 396 -21.69 23.74 36.89
CA LEU A 396 -20.40 23.72 36.19
C LEU A 396 -19.27 24.05 37.16
N LYS A 397 -18.27 23.21 37.23
CA LYS A 397 -17.02 23.36 38.00
C LYS A 397 -15.84 22.95 37.12
N GLY A 398 -14.68 23.57 37.37
CA GLY A 398 -13.47 23.25 36.61
C GLY A 398 -12.21 23.45 37.44
N SER A 399 -11.17 22.74 37.06
CA SER A 399 -9.81 22.89 37.59
C SER A 399 -8.79 22.57 36.54
N ILE A 400 -7.60 23.17 36.66
CA ILE A 400 -6.42 22.84 35.86
C ILE A 400 -5.34 22.35 36.81
N ASP A 401 -4.76 21.19 36.54
CA ASP A 401 -3.70 20.64 37.37
C ASP A 401 -2.30 21.20 37.01
N SER A 402 -1.29 20.77 37.76
CA SER A 402 0.11 21.19 37.55
C SER A 402 0.73 20.72 36.24
N LEU A 403 0.08 19.82 35.50
CA LEU A 403 0.46 19.34 34.19
C LEU A 403 -0.30 20.05 33.04
N GLY A 404 -1.26 20.92 33.39
CA GLY A 404 -2.09 21.62 32.41
C GLY A 404 -3.34 20.86 31.99
N ILE A 405 -3.70 19.80 32.69
CA ILE A 405 -4.92 19.04 32.38
C ILE A 405 -6.11 19.79 32.95
N LEU A 406 -6.95 20.31 32.06
CA LEU A 406 -8.26 20.87 32.38
C LEU A 406 -9.25 19.74 32.63
N THR A 407 -10.01 19.84 33.71
CA THR A 407 -11.18 19.01 33.99
C THR A 407 -12.38 19.89 34.30
N LEU A 408 -13.43 19.78 33.46
CA LEU A 408 -14.72 20.41 33.71
C LEU A 408 -15.76 19.35 34.07
N LYS A 409 -16.69 19.65 34.96
CA LYS A 409 -17.83 18.79 35.32
C LYS A 409 -19.06 19.62 35.56
N TRP A 410 -20.24 19.09 35.24
CA TRP A 410 -21.54 19.72 35.49
C TRP A 410 -22.60 18.68 35.83
N ASN A 411 -23.77 19.14 36.28
CA ASN A 411 -24.89 18.25 36.54
C ASN A 411 -25.47 17.74 35.23
N PRO A 412 -25.77 16.42 35.11
CA PRO A 412 -26.35 15.89 33.89
C PRO A 412 -27.78 16.37 33.70
N ASN A 413 -28.12 16.64 32.45
CA ASN A 413 -29.51 16.90 32.05
C ASN A 413 -30.30 15.57 31.97
N THR A 414 -31.64 15.64 32.05
CA THR A 414 -32.52 14.48 32.16
C THR A 414 -33.48 14.32 30.98
N GLU A 415 -33.41 15.20 29.99
CA GLU A 415 -34.26 15.19 28.82
C GLU A 415 -33.98 13.94 27.95
N LYS A 416 -35.03 13.30 27.47
CA LYS A 416 -34.93 12.06 26.66
C LYS A 416 -34.33 12.27 25.28
N ASP A 417 -34.44 13.48 24.78
CA ASP A 417 -33.97 13.93 23.48
C ASP A 417 -32.63 14.67 23.54
N LEU A 418 -31.99 14.68 24.72
CA LEU A 418 -30.66 15.24 24.88
C LEU A 418 -29.64 14.50 23.99
N LYS A 419 -29.00 15.25 23.10
CA LYS A 419 -27.89 14.77 22.27
C LYS A 419 -26.56 14.83 22.99
N GLY A 420 -26.39 15.86 23.83
CA GLY A 420 -25.16 16.08 24.59
C GLY A 420 -24.89 17.54 24.90
N TYR A 421 -23.62 17.87 25.09
CA TYR A 421 -23.18 19.18 25.53
C TYR A 421 -22.10 19.75 24.63
N ILE A 422 -22.08 21.09 24.49
CA ILE A 422 -21.01 21.83 23.84
C ILE A 422 -20.35 22.72 24.89
N VAL A 423 -19.06 22.56 25.06
CA VAL A 423 -18.22 23.37 25.92
C VAL A 423 -17.69 24.57 25.17
N TYR A 424 -17.74 25.74 25.78
CA TYR A 424 -17.21 26.98 25.22
C TYR A 424 -16.19 27.58 26.19
N TYR A 425 -15.17 28.24 25.62
CA TYR A 425 -14.14 28.92 26.39
C TYR A 425 -13.85 30.32 25.86
N SER A 426 -13.29 31.16 26.73
CA SER A 426 -12.76 32.47 26.37
C SER A 426 -11.66 32.87 27.37
N ASN A 427 -10.75 33.74 26.95
CA ASN A 427 -9.72 34.32 27.81
C ASN A 427 -10.22 35.58 28.58
N ASP A 428 -11.41 36.05 28.25
CA ASP A 428 -12.05 37.19 28.93
C ASP A 428 -13.55 36.92 29.01
N PRO A 429 -14.20 37.15 30.19
CA PRO A 429 -15.62 36.86 30.36
C PRO A 429 -16.53 37.72 29.48
N LYS A 430 -16.05 38.83 28.93
CA LYS A 430 -16.80 39.77 28.07
C LYS A 430 -16.58 39.48 26.57
N HIS A 431 -15.62 38.65 26.20
CA HIS A 431 -15.35 38.31 24.81
C HIS A 431 -16.29 37.21 24.32
N ILE A 432 -16.27 36.99 22.99
CA ILE A 432 -17.00 35.90 22.36
C ILE A 432 -16.33 34.58 22.76
N PHE A 433 -17.15 33.65 23.23
CA PHE A 433 -16.72 32.31 23.60
C PHE A 433 -16.65 31.41 22.34
N THR A 434 -15.57 30.69 22.21
CA THR A 434 -15.35 29.72 21.13
C THR A 434 -15.66 28.31 21.63
N ALA A 435 -16.18 27.44 20.76
CA ALA A 435 -16.40 26.05 21.10
C ALA A 435 -15.06 25.34 21.34
N ALA A 436 -14.95 24.65 22.47
CA ALA A 436 -13.82 23.80 22.82
C ALA A 436 -14.00 22.35 22.33
N SER A 437 -15.23 21.95 22.04
CA SER A 437 -15.55 20.64 21.48
C SER A 437 -16.06 20.78 20.05
N ASP A 438 -15.57 19.95 19.13
CA ASP A 438 -15.97 19.95 17.70
C ASP A 438 -17.42 19.45 17.52
N SER A 439 -17.92 18.65 18.46
CA SER A 439 -19.26 18.07 18.45
C SER A 439 -19.84 18.05 19.87
N ALA A 440 -21.14 17.76 19.98
CA ALA A 440 -21.76 17.54 21.28
C ALA A 440 -21.18 16.27 21.94
N ILE A 441 -20.75 16.40 23.18
CA ILE A 441 -20.24 15.32 24.04
C ILE A 441 -21.37 14.74 24.89
N SER A 442 -21.47 13.41 24.97
CA SER A 442 -22.52 12.71 25.68
C SER A 442 -22.34 12.77 27.21
N GLU A 443 -21.10 12.85 27.66
CA GLU A 443 -20.69 12.88 29.05
C GLU A 443 -20.94 14.26 29.67
N ASN A 444 -21.19 14.28 30.97
CA ASN A 444 -21.33 15.51 31.76
C ASN A 444 -19.99 15.99 32.33
N PHE A 445 -18.91 15.70 31.65
CA PHE A 445 -17.55 16.19 31.93
C PHE A 445 -16.77 16.42 30.61
N PHE A 446 -15.75 17.25 30.71
CA PHE A 446 -14.82 17.52 29.60
C PHE A 446 -13.40 17.59 30.15
N ILE A 447 -12.49 16.94 29.43
CA ILE A 447 -11.06 16.92 29.76
C ILE A 447 -10.29 17.40 28.53
N ASP A 448 -9.35 18.33 28.77
CA ASP A 448 -8.48 18.85 27.72
C ASP A 448 -7.08 19.17 28.26
N SER A 449 -6.11 19.38 27.41
CA SER A 449 -4.73 19.71 27.76
C SER A 449 -4.41 21.13 27.33
N LEU A 450 -4.10 21.98 28.30
CA LEU A 450 -3.82 23.40 28.08
C LEU A 450 -2.33 23.72 28.34
N SER A 451 -1.79 24.56 27.49
CA SER A 451 -0.41 25.05 27.70
C SER A 451 -0.35 25.98 28.92
N LEU A 452 0.53 25.69 29.85
CA LEU A 452 0.80 26.52 31.01
C LEU A 452 1.78 27.68 30.71
N ILE A 453 2.46 27.64 29.53
CA ILE A 453 3.48 28.62 29.12
C ILE A 453 2.81 29.74 28.30
N THR A 454 1.69 30.28 28.74
CA THR A 454 1.03 31.40 28.06
C THR A 454 0.70 32.51 29.08
N LEU A 455 0.71 33.75 28.59
CA LEU A 455 0.45 34.94 29.42
C LEU A 455 -0.98 35.02 29.97
N THR A 456 -1.92 34.20 29.44
CA THR A 456 -3.29 34.14 29.93
C THR A 456 -3.32 33.35 31.23
N GLU A 457 -3.61 34.00 32.34
CA GLU A 457 -3.71 33.40 33.67
C GLU A 457 -5.06 32.72 33.87
N ASP A 458 -6.14 33.40 33.51
CA ASP A 458 -7.52 32.96 33.71
C ASP A 458 -8.17 32.54 32.37
N ILE A 459 -8.90 31.43 32.39
CA ILE A 459 -9.72 30.98 31.28
C ILE A 459 -11.15 30.81 31.78
N TYR A 460 -12.11 31.27 30.99
CA TYR A 460 -13.53 31.25 31.33
C TYR A 460 -14.23 30.18 30.49
N PHE A 461 -15.10 29.40 31.14
CA PHE A 461 -15.83 28.31 30.51
C PHE A 461 -17.33 28.43 30.76
N LYS A 462 -18.11 27.98 29.80
CA LYS A 462 -19.55 27.77 29.88
C LYS A 462 -19.95 26.58 29.04
N VAL A 463 -21.11 26.01 29.32
CA VAL A 463 -21.63 24.82 28.66
C VAL A 463 -23.06 25.06 28.20
N ARG A 464 -23.42 24.51 27.05
CA ARG A 464 -24.80 24.42 26.56
C ARG A 464 -25.16 22.96 26.33
N ALA A 465 -26.39 22.60 26.68
CA ALA A 465 -26.99 21.34 26.25
C ALA A 465 -27.57 21.49 24.83
N VAL A 466 -27.55 20.40 24.11
CA VAL A 466 -28.07 20.32 22.73
C VAL A 466 -28.90 19.05 22.62
N ASP A 467 -30.08 19.13 22.05
CA ASP A 467 -30.93 17.98 21.71
C ASP A 467 -30.65 17.41 20.32
N PHE A 468 -31.34 16.33 19.96
CA PHE A 468 -31.22 15.71 18.62
C PHE A 468 -31.81 16.59 17.52
N ASN A 469 -32.66 17.56 17.84
CA ASN A 469 -33.23 18.53 16.90
C ASN A 469 -32.35 19.78 16.76
N HIS A 470 -31.20 19.81 17.42
CA HIS A 470 -30.23 20.90 17.42
C HIS A 470 -30.71 22.17 18.16
N ASN A 471 -31.81 22.11 18.97
CA ASN A 471 -32.13 23.18 19.89
C ASN A 471 -31.03 23.24 20.95
N ARG A 472 -30.60 24.44 21.25
CA ARG A 472 -29.54 24.68 22.25
C ARG A 472 -30.15 25.33 23.47
N SER A 473 -29.78 24.86 24.64
CA SER A 473 -30.14 25.50 25.90
C SER A 473 -29.61 26.94 26.00
N ALA A 474 -30.06 27.68 26.96
CA ALA A 474 -29.33 28.86 27.43
C ALA A 474 -27.93 28.42 27.92
N GLU A 475 -27.03 29.37 28.02
CA GLU A 475 -25.67 29.15 28.50
C GLU A 475 -25.68 28.87 30.00
N SER A 476 -24.84 27.96 30.50
CA SER A 476 -24.56 27.79 31.89
C SER A 476 -23.96 29.08 32.49
N GLU A 477 -23.88 29.16 33.82
CA GLU A 477 -23.03 30.15 34.46
C GLU A 477 -21.60 30.05 33.92
N VAL A 478 -20.95 31.22 33.78
CA VAL A 478 -19.55 31.31 33.40
C VAL A 478 -18.70 31.02 34.62
N ILE A 479 -17.83 30.05 34.53
CA ILE A 479 -16.82 29.81 35.57
C ILE A 479 -15.46 30.33 35.14
N LYS A 480 -14.71 30.79 36.10
CA LYS A 480 -13.29 31.13 35.95
C LYS A 480 -12.43 29.96 36.41
N VAL A 481 -11.46 29.56 35.62
CA VAL A 481 -10.45 28.56 35.98
C VAL A 481 -9.08 29.18 35.77
N SER A 482 -8.31 29.30 36.87
CA SER A 482 -6.99 29.88 36.84
C SER A 482 -5.94 28.79 36.58
N LYS A 483 -4.99 29.07 35.70
CA LYS A 483 -3.85 28.20 35.46
C LYS A 483 -2.82 28.31 36.58
N PRO A 484 -2.14 27.22 36.97
CA PRO A 484 -0.95 27.31 37.80
C PRO A 484 0.10 28.20 37.16
N ASP A 485 0.58 29.17 37.90
CA ASP A 485 1.66 30.02 37.40
C ASP A 485 2.97 29.22 37.25
N LYS A 486 3.51 29.20 36.04
CA LYS A 486 4.78 28.56 35.67
C LYS A 486 5.71 29.54 34.93
N ILE A 487 5.32 30.79 34.87
CA ILE A 487 6.08 31.81 34.15
C ILE A 487 7.05 32.46 35.14
N PRO A 488 8.37 32.35 34.95
CA PRO A 488 9.34 33.06 35.75
C PRO A 488 9.14 34.56 35.61
N PRO A 489 9.30 35.33 36.69
CA PRO A 489 9.15 36.76 36.63
C PRO A 489 10.22 37.39 35.69
N ALA A 490 9.86 38.47 35.06
CA ALA A 490 10.79 39.26 34.29
C ALA A 490 11.98 39.72 35.16
N ALA A 491 13.17 39.62 34.65
CA ALA A 491 14.35 40.06 35.38
C ALA A 491 14.33 41.59 35.60
N PRO A 492 14.66 42.07 36.80
CA PRO A 492 14.84 43.49 37.03
C PRO A 492 16.06 44.01 36.24
N GLN A 493 16.14 45.32 36.02
CA GLN A 493 17.23 45.95 35.31
C GLN A 493 17.91 47.01 36.22
N PHE A 494 19.21 47.09 36.15
CA PHE A 494 19.91 48.22 36.79
C PHE A 494 19.75 49.46 35.89
N SER A 495 19.21 50.55 36.48
CA SER A 495 19.10 51.83 35.77
C SER A 495 20.38 52.63 35.82
N HIS A 496 20.98 52.73 37.00
CA HIS A 496 22.29 53.37 37.23
C HIS A 496 22.85 52.92 38.58
N TYR A 497 24.04 53.28 38.87
CA TYR A 497 24.68 53.10 40.18
C TYR A 497 25.43 54.35 40.58
N THR A 498 25.62 54.55 41.89
CA THR A 498 26.48 55.60 42.45
C THR A 498 27.50 54.95 43.36
N ILE A 499 28.72 55.49 43.33
CA ILE A 499 29.84 55.03 44.17
C ILE A 499 30.21 56.17 45.12
N GLU A 500 30.18 55.89 46.39
CA GLU A 500 30.67 56.74 47.44
C GLU A 500 31.85 56.02 48.16
N GLU A 501 32.55 56.70 49.05
CA GLU A 501 33.82 56.22 49.56
C GLU A 501 33.90 54.79 50.10
N LYS A 502 32.76 54.24 50.61
CA LYS A 502 32.65 52.85 51.12
C LYS A 502 31.34 52.18 50.83
N LYS A 503 30.61 52.67 49.85
CA LYS A 503 29.34 52.07 49.48
C LYS A 503 29.03 52.21 48.01
N VAL A 504 28.34 51.21 47.43
CA VAL A 504 27.80 51.23 46.09
C VAL A 504 26.30 51.19 46.18
N SER A 505 25.62 52.23 45.71
CA SER A 505 24.15 52.25 45.62
C SER A 505 23.74 51.84 44.20
N LEU A 506 22.97 50.76 44.14
CA LEU A 506 22.43 50.18 42.89
C LEU A 506 20.99 50.61 42.75
N HIS A 507 20.65 51.28 41.68
CA HIS A 507 19.28 51.67 41.36
C HIS A 507 18.69 50.71 40.35
N LEU A 508 17.58 50.10 40.72
CA LEU A 508 16.91 49.11 39.89
C LEU A 508 15.59 49.66 39.32
N ILE A 509 15.30 49.28 38.10
CA ILE A 509 13.95 49.22 37.58
C ILE A 509 13.45 47.84 37.99
N PRO A 510 12.43 47.76 38.87
CA PRO A 510 11.96 46.49 39.35
C PRO A 510 11.39 45.63 38.23
N SER A 511 11.24 44.36 38.49
CA SER A 511 10.52 43.46 37.57
C SER A 511 9.14 44.04 37.26
N SER A 512 8.69 43.91 36.01
CA SER A 512 7.36 44.27 35.55
C SER A 512 6.31 43.21 35.89
N SER A 513 6.74 42.06 36.41
CA SER A 513 5.81 40.98 36.82
C SER A 513 5.12 41.36 38.14
N ALA A 514 3.81 41.30 38.15
CA ALA A 514 2.98 41.76 39.27
C ALA A 514 3.08 40.90 40.54
N ASP A 515 3.55 39.67 40.41
CA ASP A 515 3.69 38.65 41.46
C ASP A 515 5.05 38.65 42.15
N VAL A 516 5.96 39.55 41.74
CA VAL A 516 7.27 39.65 42.37
C VAL A 516 7.17 40.24 43.77
N VAL A 517 7.62 39.48 44.75
CA VAL A 517 7.61 39.87 46.17
C VAL A 517 8.89 40.61 46.56
N GLU A 518 10.03 40.22 45.99
CA GLU A 518 11.36 40.77 46.31
C GLU A 518 12.36 40.45 45.21
N HIS A 519 13.43 41.23 45.16
CA HIS A 519 14.58 40.99 44.28
C HIS A 519 15.76 40.51 45.12
N GLN A 520 16.53 39.56 44.61
CA GLN A 520 17.74 39.04 45.23
C GLN A 520 18.95 39.66 44.54
N ILE A 521 19.82 40.35 45.31
CA ILE A 521 21.01 41.01 44.80
C ILE A 521 22.24 40.12 45.01
N TYR A 522 23.02 39.96 43.97
CA TYR A 522 24.27 39.19 43.96
C TYR A 522 25.43 40.09 43.55
N ARG A 523 26.61 39.76 44.04
CA ARG A 523 27.87 40.41 43.69
C ARG A 523 28.94 39.38 43.50
N ARG A 524 29.83 39.60 42.53
CA ARG A 524 31.12 38.92 42.45
C ARG A 524 32.23 39.95 42.24
N LYS A 525 33.41 39.68 42.75
CA LYS A 525 34.61 40.49 42.46
C LYS A 525 35.19 40.09 41.13
N GLU A 526 35.84 41.01 40.46
CA GLU A 526 36.60 40.72 39.24
C GLU A 526 37.64 39.61 39.48
N GLY A 527 37.67 38.60 38.57
CA GLY A 527 38.51 37.42 38.71
C GLY A 527 37.86 36.26 39.50
N GLU A 528 36.75 36.48 40.21
CA GLU A 528 35.98 35.41 40.87
C GLU A 528 34.94 34.83 39.91
N THR A 529 34.65 33.53 40.04
CA THR A 529 33.63 32.85 39.23
C THR A 529 32.30 32.66 39.97
N VAL A 530 32.33 32.81 41.32
CA VAL A 530 31.18 32.54 42.18
C VAL A 530 30.46 33.85 42.58
N TRP A 531 29.16 33.86 42.38
CA TRP A 531 28.29 34.95 42.79
C TRP A 531 27.93 34.82 44.29
N LYS A 532 28.17 35.87 45.06
CA LYS A 532 27.81 35.96 46.48
C LYS A 532 26.49 36.70 46.61
N SER A 533 25.50 36.12 47.30
CA SER A 533 24.27 36.80 47.64
C SER A 533 24.57 37.91 48.68
N LEU A 534 24.08 39.10 48.39
CA LEU A 534 24.20 40.26 49.29
C LEU A 534 22.94 40.46 50.13
N GLY A 535 21.81 40.00 49.62
CA GLY A 535 20.53 40.10 50.34
C GLY A 535 19.34 40.37 49.44
N LYS A 536 18.20 40.59 50.05
CA LYS A 536 16.90 40.78 49.41
C LYS A 536 16.54 42.27 49.41
N LEU A 537 15.91 42.71 48.32
CA LEU A 537 15.46 44.07 48.12
C LEU A 537 13.94 44.08 47.79
N LYS A 538 13.18 44.86 48.56
CA LYS A 538 11.73 45.12 48.31
C LYS A 538 11.47 46.49 47.67
N GLY A 539 12.50 47.30 47.46
CA GLY A 539 12.41 48.63 46.85
C GLY A 539 13.25 48.72 45.58
N ASN A 540 13.61 49.96 45.21
CA ASN A 540 14.32 50.25 43.96
C ASN A 540 15.81 50.55 44.15
N ILE A 541 16.29 50.63 45.39
CA ILE A 541 17.68 51.00 45.70
C ILE A 541 18.26 49.98 46.67
N TYR A 542 19.37 49.36 46.28
CA TYR A 542 20.19 48.51 47.14
C TYR A 542 21.50 49.18 47.43
N VAL A 543 21.86 49.25 48.70
CA VAL A 543 23.14 49.85 49.11
C VAL A 543 24.10 48.79 49.62
N ASP A 544 25.12 48.54 48.87
CA ASP A 544 26.21 47.63 49.25
C ASP A 544 27.29 48.42 50.05
N THR A 545 27.28 48.25 51.35
CA THR A 545 28.25 48.83 52.26
C THR A 545 29.47 47.95 52.47
N SER A 546 29.51 46.79 51.87
CA SER A 546 30.61 45.82 51.98
C SER A 546 31.58 45.86 50.79
N ALA A 547 31.37 46.76 49.83
CA ALA A 547 32.27 46.98 48.73
C ALA A 547 33.58 47.63 49.20
N GLN A 548 34.70 47.15 48.70
CA GLN A 548 36.05 47.66 49.07
C GLN A 548 36.54 48.65 48.03
N SER A 549 37.06 49.74 48.45
CA SER A 549 37.67 50.75 47.60
C SER A 549 38.83 50.13 46.79
N GLY A 550 38.97 50.49 45.50
CA GLY A 550 39.99 49.96 44.61
C GLY A 550 39.73 48.55 44.03
N SER A 551 38.55 47.99 44.27
CA SER A 551 38.16 46.70 43.70
C SER A 551 37.02 46.85 42.68
N THR A 552 37.07 46.08 41.59
CA THR A 552 35.98 46.00 40.58
C THR A 552 35.02 44.93 40.96
N TYR A 553 33.74 45.24 40.91
CA TYR A 553 32.63 44.31 41.23
C TYR A 553 31.62 44.27 40.10
N TYR A 554 31.07 43.07 39.88
CA TYR A 554 29.89 42.85 39.04
C TYR A 554 28.70 42.57 39.91
N TYR A 555 27.56 43.13 39.53
CA TYR A 555 26.28 42.94 40.27
C TYR A 555 25.24 42.30 39.36
N MET A 556 24.38 41.49 39.96
CA MET A 556 23.27 40.84 39.30
C MET A 556 22.08 40.88 40.24
N ALA A 557 20.91 41.03 39.69
CA ALA A 557 19.65 40.99 40.41
C ALA A 557 18.65 40.04 39.76
#